data_52f91098fc3c12c90e8989abc3b26dec
#
_entry.id   52f91098fc3c12c90e8989abc3b26dec
#
_cell.length_a   1.000
_cell.length_b   1.000
_cell.length_c   1.000
_cell.angle_alpha   90.00
_cell.angle_beta   90.00
_cell.angle_gamma   90.00
#
_symmetry.space_group_name_H-M   'P 1'
#
loop_
_entity.id
_entity.type
_entity.pdbx_description
1 polymer ?
#
loop_
_entity_poly.entity_id
_entity_poly.type
_entity_poly.pdbx_seq_one_letter_code
_entity_poly.pdbx_strand_id
1 'polypeptide(L)'
;YTNWYGIPVSKFEKSFIETITKNTVGLIHPALQIDYQSHLKLSEITNTGLINATPDYFSGKNLIFGEINHTSIRISEIYCHWKNTTHVRTDAKHVFNGLVAKVENAGFNFEDLGISTNEQDLIIALQQQPELQHGNWQNKVYYWSKLLDEKSIQFTKAFSQQFADFDTKKHIKLGASGNTLMIAIIHPSGFNYFNP
;
A
#
# COMPACT_ATOMS: atom_id res chain seq x y z
N TYR A 1 20.27 -21.42 16.75
CA TYR A 1 21.35 -20.45 16.90
C TYR A 1 21.14 -19.67 18.17
N THR A 2 22.05 -19.81 19.12
CA THR A 2 22.13 -19.00 20.34
C THR A 2 23.38 -18.16 20.24
N ASN A 3 23.30 -16.89 20.67
CA ASN A 3 24.49 -16.07 20.84
C ASN A 3 25.26 -16.49 22.11
N TRP A 4 26.43 -15.92 22.32
CA TRP A 4 27.32 -16.22 23.50
C TRP A 4 26.63 -16.08 24.87
N TYR A 5 25.46 -15.45 24.94
CA TYR A 5 24.68 -15.22 26.16
C TYR A 5 23.49 -16.17 26.32
N GLY A 6 23.35 -17.18 25.44
CA GLY A 6 22.27 -18.15 25.52
C GLY A 6 20.87 -17.60 25.15
N ILE A 7 20.78 -16.35 24.71
CA ILE A 7 19.52 -15.76 24.26
C ILE A 7 19.30 -16.19 22.81
N PRO A 8 18.14 -16.77 22.45
CA PRO A 8 17.83 -17.05 21.06
C PRO A 8 17.95 -15.76 20.24
N VAL A 9 18.77 -15.79 19.19
CA VAL A 9 19.01 -14.64 18.27
C VAL A 9 17.69 -14.03 17.82
N SER A 10 16.70 -14.88 17.51
CA SER A 10 15.36 -14.45 17.12
C SER A 10 14.60 -13.61 18.16
N LYS A 11 14.80 -13.87 19.48
CA LYS A 11 14.18 -13.06 20.53
C LYS A 11 14.87 -11.71 20.70
N PHE A 12 16.20 -11.70 20.60
CA PHE A 12 16.97 -10.45 20.66
C PHE A 12 16.64 -9.55 19.48
N GLU A 13 16.69 -10.09 18.27
CA GLU A 13 16.36 -9.35 17.04
C GLU A 13 14.94 -8.78 17.10
N LYS A 14 13.98 -9.59 17.53
CA LYS A 14 12.59 -9.14 17.67
C LYS A 14 12.48 -7.97 18.65
N SER A 15 13.03 -8.09 19.86
CA SER A 15 12.99 -7.04 20.88
C SER A 15 13.71 -5.78 20.42
N PHE A 16 14.85 -5.91 19.74
CA PHE A 16 15.63 -4.80 19.21
C PHE A 16 14.84 -4.03 18.13
N ILE A 17 14.28 -4.75 17.14
CA ILE A 17 13.49 -4.16 16.09
C ILE A 17 12.25 -3.45 16.67
N GLU A 18 11.52 -4.11 17.59
CA GLU A 18 10.35 -3.51 18.23
C GLU A 18 10.71 -2.21 18.96
N THR A 19 11.79 -2.19 19.71
CA THR A 19 12.23 -1.00 20.46
C THR A 19 12.62 0.14 19.51
N ILE A 20 13.42 -0.14 18.47
CA ILE A 20 13.85 0.88 17.51
C ILE A 20 12.65 1.40 16.73
N THR A 21 11.80 0.51 16.20
CA THR A 21 10.67 0.92 15.38
C THR A 21 9.68 1.76 16.20
N LYS A 22 9.38 1.36 17.44
CA LYS A 22 8.50 2.13 18.32
C LYS A 22 9.04 3.55 18.57
N ASN A 23 10.31 3.66 18.86
CA ASN A 23 10.95 4.96 19.10
C ASN A 23 10.97 5.81 17.82
N THR A 24 11.28 5.20 16.68
CA THR A 24 11.28 5.88 15.36
C THR A 24 9.89 6.39 14.99
N VAL A 25 8.85 5.59 15.18
CA VAL A 25 7.45 6.01 14.93
C VAL A 25 7.08 7.19 15.81
N GLY A 26 7.42 7.16 17.10
CA GLY A 26 7.19 8.27 18.03
C GLY A 26 7.98 9.54 17.68
N LEU A 27 9.16 9.42 17.06
CA LEU A 27 9.94 10.55 16.56
C LEU A 27 9.33 11.17 15.30
N ILE A 28 8.68 10.36 14.44
CA ILE A 28 7.97 10.89 13.26
C ILE A 28 6.79 11.76 13.70
N HIS A 29 5.94 11.24 14.58
CA HIS A 29 4.85 11.98 15.17
C HIS A 29 4.38 11.34 16.48
N PRO A 30 4.22 12.09 17.58
CA PRO A 30 3.88 11.54 18.90
C PRO A 30 2.49 10.89 18.98
N ALA A 31 1.57 11.23 18.07
CA ALA A 31 0.24 10.62 17.99
C ALA A 31 0.24 9.25 17.30
N LEU A 32 1.35 8.85 16.65
CA LEU A 32 1.46 7.56 15.98
C LEU A 32 1.89 6.47 16.96
N GLN A 33 1.25 5.32 16.85
CA GLN A 33 1.51 4.11 17.60
C GLN A 33 1.76 2.95 16.65
N ILE A 34 2.37 1.87 17.13
CA ILE A 34 2.58 0.65 16.34
C ILE A 34 2.07 -0.57 17.09
N ASP A 35 1.33 -1.43 16.37
CA ASP A 35 0.98 -2.79 16.76
C ASP A 35 1.66 -3.76 15.77
N TYR A 36 2.61 -4.54 16.28
CA TYR A 36 3.43 -5.43 15.47
C TYR A 36 2.67 -6.64 14.90
N GLN A 37 1.55 -7.01 15.50
CA GLN A 37 0.79 -8.19 15.13
C GLN A 37 -0.46 -7.87 14.30
N SER A 38 -0.89 -6.61 14.30
CA SER A 38 -2.04 -6.15 13.54
C SER A 38 -1.65 -5.63 12.17
N HIS A 39 -2.64 -5.57 11.27
CA HIS A 39 -2.51 -5.02 9.92
C HIS A 39 -3.86 -4.51 9.40
N LEU A 40 -3.85 -3.79 8.28
CA LEU A 40 -5.07 -3.42 7.54
C LEU A 40 -5.79 -4.68 7.06
N LYS A 41 -7.12 -4.67 7.11
CA LYS A 41 -7.93 -5.81 6.64
C LYS A 41 -8.04 -5.83 5.12
N LEU A 42 -8.18 -7.02 4.54
CA LEU A 42 -8.38 -7.17 3.09
C LEU A 42 -9.57 -6.35 2.57
N SER A 43 -10.70 -6.36 3.29
CA SER A 43 -11.90 -5.60 2.91
C SER A 43 -11.66 -4.09 2.84
N GLU A 44 -10.79 -3.55 3.68
CA GLU A 44 -10.45 -2.13 3.64
C GLU A 44 -9.66 -1.78 2.36
N ILE A 45 -8.80 -2.70 1.91
CA ILE A 45 -7.93 -2.50 0.75
C ILE A 45 -8.70 -2.69 -0.57
N THR A 46 -9.59 -3.69 -0.63
CA THR A 46 -10.39 -3.96 -1.83
C THR A 46 -11.43 -2.87 -2.10
N ASN A 47 -12.00 -2.28 -1.05
CA ASN A 47 -13.02 -1.23 -1.18
C ASN A 47 -12.53 0.05 -1.87
N THR A 48 -11.22 0.26 -1.95
CA THR A 48 -10.63 1.43 -2.64
C THR A 48 -10.11 1.09 -4.03
N GLY A 49 -10.32 -0.12 -4.53
CA GLY A 49 -9.80 -0.57 -5.82
C GLY A 49 -8.28 -0.73 -5.88
N LEU A 50 -7.60 -0.66 -4.74
CA LEU A 50 -6.15 -0.84 -4.69
C LEU A 50 -5.73 -2.26 -5.09
N ILE A 51 -6.53 -3.27 -4.70
CA ILE A 51 -6.41 -4.67 -5.12
C ILE A 51 -7.73 -5.08 -5.76
N ASN A 52 -7.70 -5.40 -7.05
CA ASN A 52 -8.89 -5.74 -7.83
C ASN A 52 -9.21 -7.24 -7.84
N ALA A 53 -8.33 -8.08 -7.31
CA ALA A 53 -8.52 -9.53 -7.24
C ALA A 53 -8.52 -10.01 -5.79
N THR A 54 -9.43 -10.93 -5.46
CA THR A 54 -9.41 -11.59 -4.15
C THR A 54 -8.22 -12.55 -4.10
N PRO A 55 -7.22 -12.34 -3.22
CA PRO A 55 -6.09 -13.23 -3.10
C PRO A 55 -6.47 -14.53 -2.39
N ASP A 56 -5.82 -15.65 -2.73
CA ASP A 56 -5.96 -16.92 -2.01
C ASP A 56 -5.30 -16.87 -0.64
N TYR A 57 -4.31 -15.99 -0.49
CA TYR A 57 -3.64 -15.74 0.77
C TYR A 57 -3.47 -14.24 0.99
N PHE A 58 -3.81 -13.82 2.19
CA PHE A 58 -3.68 -12.46 2.67
C PHE A 58 -3.10 -12.47 4.09
N SER A 59 -2.05 -11.70 4.30
CA SER A 59 -1.48 -11.46 5.62
C SER A 59 -0.84 -10.08 5.71
N GLY A 60 -0.49 -9.68 6.91
CA GLY A 60 0.23 -8.45 7.15
C GLY A 60 0.76 -8.38 8.56
N LYS A 61 1.46 -7.28 8.87
CA LYS A 61 2.02 -6.99 10.19
C LYS A 61 2.37 -5.51 10.30
N ASN A 62 2.84 -5.11 11.50
CA ASN A 62 3.41 -3.80 11.75
C ASN A 62 2.42 -2.66 11.44
N LEU A 63 1.22 -2.72 12.04
CA LEU A 63 0.24 -1.65 11.90
C LEU A 63 0.69 -0.41 12.67
N ILE A 64 1.10 0.62 11.94
CA ILE A 64 1.28 1.98 12.48
C ILE A 64 -0.05 2.70 12.34
N PHE A 65 -0.54 3.32 13.40
CA PHE A 65 -1.82 4.01 13.39
C PHE A 65 -1.85 5.22 14.32
N GLY A 66 -2.71 6.17 14.00
CA GLY A 66 -2.94 7.36 14.82
C GLY A 66 -3.77 8.40 14.09
N GLU A 67 -3.94 9.53 14.72
CA GLU A 67 -4.66 10.67 14.17
C GLU A 67 -3.78 11.92 14.18
N ILE A 68 -3.66 12.57 13.03
CA ILE A 68 -2.90 13.82 12.86
C ILE A 68 -3.84 14.86 12.24
N ASN A 69 -4.09 15.95 12.97
CA ASN A 69 -4.98 17.04 12.52
C ASN A 69 -6.35 16.53 12.05
N HIS A 70 -7.00 15.66 12.83
CA HIS A 70 -8.29 15.01 12.53
C HIS A 70 -8.27 14.06 11.32
N THR A 71 -7.10 13.77 10.78
CA THR A 71 -6.91 12.79 9.72
C THR A 71 -6.43 11.48 10.33
N SER A 72 -7.19 10.41 10.14
CA SER A 72 -6.81 9.06 10.56
C SER A 72 -5.78 8.48 9.59
N ILE A 73 -4.68 7.98 10.13
CA ILE A 73 -3.59 7.37 9.36
C ILE A 73 -3.36 5.97 9.87
N ARG A 74 -3.31 5.01 8.96
CA ARG A 74 -3.00 3.61 9.26
C ARG A 74 -2.07 3.07 8.18
N ILE A 75 -0.93 2.50 8.57
CA ILE A 75 0.09 1.98 7.64
C ILE A 75 0.46 0.58 8.07
N SER A 76 0.53 -0.37 7.16
CA SER A 76 1.02 -1.72 7.46
C SER A 76 1.74 -2.37 6.28
N GLU A 77 2.58 -3.36 6.59
CA GLU A 77 3.08 -4.30 5.60
C GLU A 77 1.97 -5.28 5.23
N ILE A 78 1.77 -5.49 3.93
CA ILE A 78 0.76 -6.39 3.40
C ILE A 78 1.40 -7.36 2.42
N TYR A 79 0.97 -8.61 2.52
CA TYR A 79 1.33 -9.71 1.62
C TYR A 79 0.07 -10.34 1.05
N CYS A 80 -0.03 -10.34 -0.27
CA CYS A 80 -1.10 -11.03 -0.97
C CYS A 80 -0.54 -11.90 -2.08
N HIS A 81 -1.04 -13.13 -2.21
CA HIS A 81 -0.76 -13.95 -3.37
C HIS A 81 -1.95 -14.83 -3.71
N TRP A 82 -2.00 -15.28 -4.95
CA TRP A 82 -2.93 -16.31 -5.40
C TRP A 82 -2.14 -17.54 -5.87
N LYS A 83 -2.77 -18.71 -5.82
CA LYS A 83 -2.22 -19.95 -6.36
C LYS A 83 -2.62 -20.07 -7.83
N ASN A 84 -1.64 -20.21 -8.70
CA ASN A 84 -1.91 -20.54 -10.10
C ASN A 84 -2.07 -22.07 -10.18
N THR A 85 -3.29 -22.56 -10.16
CA THR A 85 -3.60 -23.99 -10.33
C THR A 85 -3.59 -24.33 -11.83
N THR A 86 -2.43 -24.41 -12.44
CA THR A 86 -2.26 -25.22 -13.65
C THR A 86 -2.05 -26.68 -13.24
N HIS A 87 -2.63 -27.64 -13.96
CA HIS A 87 -2.64 -29.07 -13.61
C HIS A 87 -1.28 -29.73 -13.37
N VAL A 88 -0.16 -29.02 -13.49
CA VAL A 88 1.21 -29.56 -13.42
C VAL A 88 2.09 -28.87 -12.38
N ARG A 89 1.81 -27.61 -11.98
CA ARG A 89 2.59 -26.87 -10.97
C ARG A 89 1.72 -25.85 -10.24
N THR A 90 1.88 -25.81 -8.92
CA THR A 90 1.28 -24.77 -8.08
C THR A 90 2.32 -23.67 -7.88
N ASP A 91 2.38 -22.71 -8.78
CA ASP A 91 3.25 -21.55 -8.62
C ASP A 91 2.47 -20.45 -7.91
N ALA A 92 2.96 -20.00 -6.77
CA ALA A 92 2.40 -18.84 -6.08
C ALA A 92 2.81 -17.57 -6.85
N LYS A 93 1.85 -16.88 -7.44
CA LYS A 93 2.09 -15.56 -8.05
C LYS A 93 1.86 -14.49 -7.01
N HIS A 94 2.87 -13.70 -6.70
CA HIS A 94 2.69 -12.53 -5.85
C HIS A 94 1.74 -11.54 -6.53
N VAL A 95 0.61 -11.30 -5.88
CA VAL A 95 -0.33 -10.26 -6.30
C VAL A 95 0.16 -8.91 -5.82
N PHE A 96 0.70 -8.90 -4.59
CA PHE A 96 1.08 -7.68 -3.92
C PHE A 96 1.98 -7.97 -2.71
N ASN A 97 3.06 -7.22 -2.58
CA ASN A 97 3.94 -7.25 -1.43
C ASN A 97 4.51 -5.86 -1.22
N GLY A 98 4.14 -5.21 -0.12
CA GLY A 98 4.58 -3.85 0.13
C GLY A 98 3.94 -3.17 1.32
N LEU A 99 4.16 -1.88 1.42
CA LEU A 99 3.52 -1.00 2.40
C LEU A 99 2.19 -0.49 1.86
N VAL A 100 1.17 -0.53 2.69
CA VAL A 100 -0.13 0.10 2.43
C VAL A 100 -0.39 1.14 3.51
N ALA A 101 -0.65 2.37 3.07
CA ALA A 101 -1.14 3.45 3.93
C ALA A 101 -2.62 3.71 3.62
N LYS A 102 -3.46 3.75 4.65
CA LYS A 102 -4.84 4.22 4.61
C LYS A 102 -4.94 5.57 5.29
N VAL A 103 -5.54 6.53 4.62
CA VAL A 103 -5.77 7.88 5.12
C VAL A 103 -7.26 8.18 5.02
N GLU A 104 -7.90 8.58 6.12
CA GLU A 104 -9.31 8.90 6.18
C GLU A 104 -9.50 10.33 6.73
N ASN A 105 -10.57 10.99 6.28
CA ASN A 105 -10.92 12.37 6.68
C ASN A 105 -9.87 13.42 6.29
N ALA A 106 -9.13 13.19 5.21
CA ALA A 106 -8.15 14.16 4.70
C ALA A 106 -8.75 15.32 3.89
N GLY A 107 -10.06 15.53 3.99
CA GLY A 107 -10.77 16.59 3.25
C GLY A 107 -11.00 16.31 1.77
N PHE A 108 -10.72 15.08 1.33
CA PHE A 108 -10.98 14.63 -0.03
C PHE A 108 -12.32 13.90 -0.12
N ASN A 109 -12.93 13.96 -1.29
CA ASN A 109 -14.09 13.15 -1.64
C ASN A 109 -13.97 12.81 -3.13
N PHE A 110 -13.57 11.58 -3.43
CA PHE A 110 -13.33 11.09 -4.78
C PHE A 110 -14.34 10.02 -5.18
N GLU A 111 -14.72 10.00 -6.46
CA GLU A 111 -15.50 8.92 -7.05
C GLU A 111 -14.57 7.89 -7.71
N ASP A 112 -14.10 6.93 -6.90
CA ASP A 112 -13.30 5.79 -7.36
C ASP A 112 -12.07 6.18 -8.21
N LEU A 113 -11.25 7.11 -7.70
CA LEU A 113 -10.02 7.51 -8.36
C LEU A 113 -8.92 6.46 -8.16
N GLY A 114 -8.35 5.98 -9.27
CA GLY A 114 -7.15 5.16 -9.29
C GLY A 114 -5.97 5.90 -9.91
N ILE A 115 -4.79 5.72 -9.34
CA ILE A 115 -3.52 6.26 -9.88
C ILE A 115 -2.46 5.17 -9.76
N SER A 116 -1.64 4.99 -10.79
CA SER A 116 -0.52 4.03 -10.77
C SER A 116 0.67 4.50 -11.59
N THR A 117 1.87 4.11 -11.15
CA THR A 117 3.10 4.24 -11.95
C THR A 117 3.28 3.09 -12.94
N ASN A 118 2.36 2.13 -12.97
CA ASN A 118 2.39 0.99 -13.87
C ASN A 118 1.15 1.00 -14.80
N GLU A 119 1.38 1.08 -16.11
CA GLU A 119 0.33 1.08 -17.12
C GLU A 119 -0.57 -0.16 -17.07
N GLN A 120 -0.02 -1.30 -16.67
CA GLN A 120 -0.78 -2.54 -16.57
C GLN A 120 -1.97 -2.45 -15.60
N ASP A 121 -1.87 -1.63 -14.55
CA ASP A 121 -2.99 -1.41 -13.63
C ASP A 121 -4.15 -0.66 -14.30
N LEU A 122 -3.86 0.33 -15.17
CA LEU A 122 -4.86 1.00 -15.97
C LEU A 122 -5.53 0.02 -16.94
N ILE A 123 -4.76 -0.80 -17.65
CA ILE A 123 -5.29 -1.80 -18.58
C ILE A 123 -6.24 -2.76 -17.87
N ILE A 124 -5.86 -3.26 -16.69
CA ILE A 124 -6.71 -4.14 -15.88
C ILE A 124 -7.98 -3.41 -15.43
N ALA A 125 -7.89 -2.16 -14.99
CA ALA A 125 -9.04 -1.38 -14.58
C ALA A 125 -10.05 -1.18 -15.75
N LEU A 126 -9.55 -0.84 -16.93
CA LEU A 126 -10.38 -0.67 -18.15
C LEU A 126 -10.99 -1.98 -18.66
N GLN A 127 -10.31 -3.12 -18.47
CA GLN A 127 -10.90 -4.42 -18.79
C GLN A 127 -12.09 -4.77 -17.89
N GLN A 128 -12.07 -4.32 -16.63
CA GLN A 128 -13.14 -4.55 -15.66
C GLN A 128 -14.28 -3.53 -15.79
N GLN A 129 -13.95 -2.28 -16.09
CA GLN A 129 -14.87 -1.15 -16.20
C GLN A 129 -14.47 -0.28 -17.41
N PRO A 130 -14.94 -0.63 -18.62
CA PRO A 130 -14.55 0.08 -19.86
C PRO A 130 -15.00 1.55 -19.92
N GLU A 131 -16.00 1.92 -19.09
CA GLU A 131 -16.55 3.28 -19.03
C GLU A 131 -15.70 4.27 -18.23
N LEU A 132 -14.62 3.83 -17.60
CA LEU A 132 -13.75 4.71 -16.81
C LEU A 132 -13.10 5.78 -17.70
N GLN A 133 -13.19 7.01 -17.25
CA GLN A 133 -12.38 8.10 -17.79
C GLN A 133 -10.94 7.92 -17.34
N HIS A 134 -9.99 8.13 -18.22
CA HIS A 134 -8.58 7.89 -17.92
C HIS A 134 -7.64 8.85 -18.64
N GLY A 135 -6.39 8.87 -18.20
CA GLY A 135 -5.32 9.64 -18.81
C GLY A 135 -3.95 9.24 -18.26
N ASN A 136 -2.93 9.96 -18.70
CA ASN A 136 -1.60 9.81 -18.18
C ASN A 136 -0.91 11.17 -17.96
N TRP A 137 0.04 11.21 -17.03
CA TRP A 137 0.89 12.35 -16.77
C TRP A 137 2.33 12.02 -17.16
N GLN A 138 2.85 12.73 -18.18
CA GLN A 138 4.23 12.57 -18.68
C GLN A 138 4.60 11.12 -19.05
N ASN A 139 3.64 10.28 -19.45
CA ASN A 139 3.81 8.84 -19.72
C ASN A 139 4.44 8.03 -18.57
N LYS A 140 4.31 8.50 -17.32
CA LYS A 140 4.88 7.85 -16.14
C LYS A 140 3.85 7.53 -15.07
N VAL A 141 2.75 8.28 -15.03
CA VAL A 141 1.68 8.09 -14.06
C VAL A 141 0.37 8.00 -14.81
N TYR A 142 -0.33 6.91 -14.61
CA TYR A 142 -1.61 6.57 -15.22
C TYR A 142 -2.70 6.79 -14.18
N TYR A 143 -3.84 7.35 -14.58
CA TYR A 143 -4.97 7.58 -13.70
C TYR A 143 -6.29 7.27 -14.37
N TRP A 144 -7.28 6.87 -13.57
CA TRP A 144 -8.62 6.53 -14.02
C TRP A 144 -9.65 6.82 -12.91
N SER A 145 -10.88 7.12 -13.31
CA SER A 145 -12.00 7.36 -12.40
C SER A 145 -13.32 7.21 -13.14
N LYS A 146 -14.42 6.98 -12.41
CA LYS A 146 -15.76 7.12 -12.97
C LYS A 146 -16.07 8.56 -13.37
N LEU A 147 -15.55 9.52 -12.62
CA LEU A 147 -15.68 10.95 -12.89
C LEU A 147 -14.32 11.63 -12.69
N LEU A 148 -13.73 12.09 -13.77
CA LEU A 148 -12.52 12.91 -13.75
C LEU A 148 -12.90 14.39 -13.70
N ASP A 149 -13.23 14.88 -12.51
CA ASP A 149 -13.44 16.31 -12.28
C ASP A 149 -12.09 17.06 -12.18
N GLU A 150 -12.15 18.37 -12.13
CA GLU A 150 -10.97 19.22 -12.04
C GLU A 150 -10.16 18.95 -10.77
N LYS A 151 -10.82 18.61 -9.64
CA LYS A 151 -10.16 18.28 -8.37
C LYS A 151 -9.36 16.99 -8.47
N SER A 152 -9.92 15.96 -9.09
CA SER A 152 -9.24 14.67 -9.35
C SER A 152 -8.01 14.86 -10.23
N ILE A 153 -8.12 15.70 -11.28
CA ILE A 153 -7.00 16.01 -12.17
C ILE A 153 -5.91 16.80 -11.44
N GLN A 154 -6.27 17.84 -10.66
CA GLN A 154 -5.32 18.63 -9.87
C GLN A 154 -4.62 17.78 -8.81
N PHE A 155 -5.37 16.91 -8.11
CA PHE A 155 -4.82 15.99 -7.14
C PHE A 155 -3.82 15.02 -7.80
N THR A 156 -4.20 14.42 -8.93
CA THR A 156 -3.31 13.51 -9.68
C THR A 156 -2.02 14.20 -10.12
N LYS A 157 -2.11 15.44 -10.57
CA LYS A 157 -0.96 16.24 -10.95
C LYS A 157 -0.03 16.52 -9.76
N ALA A 158 -0.60 16.97 -8.63
CA ALA A 158 0.17 17.23 -7.41
C ALA A 158 0.82 15.95 -6.87
N PHE A 159 0.07 14.84 -6.85
CA PHE A 159 0.59 13.52 -6.48
C PHE A 159 1.77 13.11 -7.39
N SER A 160 1.59 13.23 -8.70
CA SER A 160 2.63 12.87 -9.68
C SER A 160 3.91 13.70 -9.50
N GLN A 161 3.78 14.99 -9.18
CA GLN A 161 4.93 15.86 -8.91
C GLN A 161 5.70 15.46 -7.66
N GLN A 162 4.98 15.08 -6.58
CA GLN A 162 5.60 14.62 -5.33
C GLN A 162 6.32 13.28 -5.47
N PHE A 163 5.86 12.43 -6.38
CA PHE A 163 6.42 11.10 -6.60
C PHE A 163 7.31 11.00 -7.86
N ALA A 164 7.50 12.09 -8.60
CA ALA A 164 8.36 12.11 -9.80
C ALA A 164 9.81 11.74 -9.50
N ASP A 165 10.29 12.09 -8.30
CA ASP A 165 11.66 11.81 -7.83
C ASP A 165 11.79 10.48 -7.07
N PHE A 166 10.68 9.77 -6.88
CA PHE A 166 10.72 8.46 -6.24
C PHE A 166 11.42 7.44 -7.15
N ASP A 167 12.19 6.56 -6.53
CA ASP A 167 12.92 5.49 -7.23
C ASP A 167 11.98 4.76 -8.22
N THR A 168 12.29 4.89 -9.53
CA THR A 168 11.49 4.33 -10.63
C THR A 168 11.37 2.81 -10.60
N LYS A 169 12.14 2.13 -9.73
CA LYS A 169 12.04 0.68 -9.50
C LYS A 169 10.87 0.30 -8.61
N LYS A 170 10.22 1.26 -7.94
CA LYS A 170 9.08 0.99 -7.07
C LYS A 170 7.79 1.26 -7.82
N HIS A 171 6.88 0.31 -7.70
CA HIS A 171 5.53 0.47 -8.20
C HIS A 171 4.69 1.14 -7.11
N ILE A 172 4.14 2.32 -7.41
CA ILE A 172 3.25 3.06 -6.52
C ILE A 172 1.85 2.99 -7.11
N LYS A 173 0.90 2.61 -6.28
CA LYS A 173 -0.51 2.56 -6.63
C LYS A 173 -1.33 3.28 -5.58
N LEU A 174 -2.33 4.03 -6.02
CA LEU A 174 -3.27 4.74 -5.17
C LEU A 174 -4.69 4.37 -5.58
N GLY A 175 -5.54 4.17 -4.60
CA GLY A 175 -6.98 4.05 -4.77
C GLY A 175 -7.67 5.00 -3.81
N ALA A 176 -8.68 5.74 -4.30
CA ALA A 176 -9.46 6.66 -3.47
C ALA A 176 -10.93 6.49 -3.75
N SER A 177 -11.74 6.42 -2.68
CA SER A 177 -13.19 6.35 -2.75
C SER A 177 -13.81 7.05 -1.53
N GLY A 178 -14.73 7.96 -1.76
CA GLY A 178 -15.26 8.84 -0.74
C GLY A 178 -14.17 9.65 -0.05
N ASN A 179 -14.13 9.62 1.27
CA ASN A 179 -13.13 10.30 2.10
C ASN A 179 -11.91 9.42 2.45
N THR A 180 -11.78 8.27 1.82
CA THR A 180 -10.71 7.30 2.05
C THR A 180 -9.73 7.29 0.89
N LEU A 181 -8.45 7.44 1.23
CA LEU A 181 -7.33 7.34 0.32
C LEU A 181 -6.46 6.17 0.76
N MET A 182 -6.08 5.31 -0.18
CA MET A 182 -5.09 4.27 0.06
C MET A 182 -3.92 4.38 -0.89
N ILE A 183 -2.72 4.31 -0.35
CA ILE A 183 -1.48 4.35 -1.12
C ILE A 183 -0.73 3.05 -0.86
N ALA A 184 -0.29 2.41 -1.93
CA ALA A 184 0.59 1.25 -1.87
C ALA A 184 1.93 1.55 -2.50
N ILE A 185 3.00 1.15 -1.82
CA ILE A 185 4.35 1.09 -2.36
C ILE A 185 4.69 -0.38 -2.50
N ILE A 186 4.71 -0.88 -3.73
CA ILE A 186 4.88 -2.28 -4.06
C ILE A 186 6.34 -2.52 -4.44
N HIS A 187 6.96 -3.53 -3.85
CA HIS A 187 8.33 -3.90 -4.17
C HIS A 187 8.35 -5.21 -4.97
N PRO A 188 8.98 -5.25 -6.16
CA PRO A 188 8.99 -6.42 -7.02
C PRO A 188 9.73 -7.62 -6.42
N SER A 189 10.62 -7.42 -5.44
CA SER A 189 11.48 -8.46 -4.85
C SER A 189 11.09 -8.90 -3.44
N GLY A 190 9.92 -8.53 -2.94
CA GLY A 190 9.45 -9.00 -1.64
C GLY A 190 10.23 -8.49 -0.43
N PHE A 191 10.65 -7.23 -0.45
CA PHE A 191 11.37 -6.62 0.67
C PHE A 191 10.51 -6.52 1.92
N ASN A 192 11.07 -6.97 3.05
CA ASN A 192 10.60 -6.58 4.37
C ASN A 192 11.10 -5.17 4.66
N TYR A 193 10.24 -4.16 4.63
CA TYR A 193 10.61 -2.76 4.92
C TYR A 193 11.10 -2.54 6.36
N PHE A 194 10.77 -3.47 7.28
CA PHE A 194 11.12 -3.41 8.69
C PHE A 194 12.07 -4.55 9.12
N ASN A 195 12.62 -5.31 8.17
CA ASN A 195 13.68 -6.27 8.44
C ASN A 195 14.93 -5.81 7.71
N PRO A 196 16.02 -5.44 8.40
CA PRO A 196 17.30 -5.13 7.79
C PRO A 196 17.94 -6.34 7.13
#